data_08075dd6ee27e4ba289e452b64088df1
#
_entry.id   08075dd6ee27e4ba289e452b64088df1
#
_cell.length_a   1.000
_cell.length_b   1.000
_cell.length_c   1.000
_cell.angle_alpha   90.00
_cell.angle_beta   90.00
_cell.angle_gamma   90.00
#
_symmetry.space_group_name_H-M   'P 1'
#
loop_
_entity.id
_entity.type
_entity.pdbx_description
1 polymer ?
#
loop_
_entity_poly.entity_id
_entity_poly.type
_entity_poly.pdbx_seq_one_letter_code
_entity_poly.pdbx_strand_id
1 'polypeptide(L)'
;MAIARVSLFALVLFVSAACGQARPSAPEGPRTLPDAKTPTIMYVGNEGVFISDGTKAVLIDGLHRRYGDAYLFPPADVLSAMEQAKPPFDQVRVLLVSHVHGDHFHPESVGLHLKNNPKADLVTDAQKAADIARNYPDHESVRSRVQEFTPEWKTAVTYERDGIRVRLLGMKHGSDRFWWIKNLGHIVEIGGKKFFHFGDADMTDENFAAFNLPAEKIDVAFVPYWFLLSDEGRRLVRERIEPKSVIAVHISPRTADPDAARVKQLYPGADAFTRLLESRPF
;
A
#
# COMPACT_ATOMS: atom_id res chain seq x y z
N MET A 1 71.18 -38.52 29.12
CA MET A 1 69.80 -38.13 29.42
C MET A 1 69.20 -37.47 28.19
N ALA A 2 68.31 -38.21 27.45
CA ALA A 2 67.69 -37.73 26.23
C ALA A 2 66.29 -37.27 26.55
N ILE A 3 65.96 -36.00 26.24
CA ILE A 3 64.62 -35.41 26.45
C ILE A 3 63.85 -35.55 25.12
N ALA A 4 62.84 -36.39 25.16
CA ALA A 4 61.92 -36.56 24.02
C ALA A 4 60.95 -35.36 23.91
N ARG A 5 60.91 -34.71 22.75
CA ARG A 5 59.94 -33.68 22.38
C ARG A 5 58.68 -34.37 21.81
N VAL A 6 57.55 -34.22 22.48
CA VAL A 6 56.23 -34.62 21.99
C VAL A 6 55.67 -33.47 21.21
N SER A 7 55.48 -33.66 19.89
CA SER A 7 54.79 -32.71 19.05
C SER A 7 53.27 -33.00 19.04
N LEU A 8 52.48 -32.04 19.52
CA LEU A 8 51.04 -32.10 19.52
C LEU A 8 50.51 -31.56 18.17
N PHE A 9 50.02 -32.42 17.31
CA PHE A 9 49.31 -32.01 16.08
C PHE A 9 47.89 -31.63 16.44
N ALA A 10 47.57 -30.34 16.33
CA ALA A 10 46.18 -29.86 16.44
C ALA A 10 45.48 -30.05 15.10
N LEU A 11 44.46 -30.92 15.09
CA LEU A 11 43.60 -31.17 13.97
C LEU A 11 42.54 -30.05 13.90
N VAL A 12 42.70 -29.13 12.95
CA VAL A 12 41.73 -28.05 12.68
C VAL A 12 40.64 -28.63 11.76
N LEU A 13 39.48 -28.90 12.33
CA LEU A 13 38.25 -29.26 11.60
C LEU A 13 37.66 -27.99 10.95
N PHE A 14 37.80 -27.86 9.64
CA PHE A 14 37.03 -26.84 8.87
C PHE A 14 35.58 -27.32 8.76
N VAL A 15 34.68 -26.68 9.52
CA VAL A 15 33.24 -26.78 9.29
C VAL A 15 32.88 -25.83 8.14
N SER A 16 32.71 -26.38 6.95
CA SER A 16 32.18 -25.63 5.80
C SER A 16 30.69 -25.34 6.06
N ALA A 17 30.36 -24.13 6.48
CA ALA A 17 28.99 -23.63 6.48
C ALA A 17 28.54 -23.53 5.03
N ALA A 18 27.73 -24.50 4.57
CA ALA A 18 27.03 -24.39 3.30
C ALA A 18 26.03 -23.25 3.40
N CYS A 19 26.38 -22.09 2.83
CA CYS A 19 25.47 -21.00 2.62
C CYS A 19 24.42 -21.47 1.61
N GLY A 20 23.26 -21.87 2.10
CA GLY A 20 22.12 -22.27 1.26
C GLY A 20 21.69 -21.06 0.44
N GLN A 21 22.13 -20.97 -0.80
CA GLN A 21 21.56 -20.06 -1.78
C GLN A 21 20.11 -20.48 -1.99
N ALA A 22 19.16 -19.61 -1.60
CA ALA A 22 17.77 -19.78 -1.97
C ALA A 22 17.69 -19.94 -3.49
N ARG A 23 17.22 -21.08 -3.95
CA ARG A 23 16.98 -21.30 -5.38
C ARG A 23 15.99 -20.22 -5.85
N PRO A 24 16.25 -19.55 -7.00
CA PRO A 24 15.24 -18.70 -7.60
C PRO A 24 14.01 -19.58 -7.86
N SER A 25 12.87 -19.17 -7.33
CA SER A 25 11.59 -19.82 -7.64
C SER A 25 11.41 -19.84 -9.16
N ALA A 26 10.99 -20.98 -9.70
CA ALA A 26 10.65 -21.11 -11.12
C ALA A 26 9.67 -19.99 -11.50
N PRO A 27 9.73 -19.46 -12.74
CA PRO A 27 8.77 -18.46 -13.18
C PRO A 27 7.36 -19.04 -13.01
N GLU A 28 6.59 -18.46 -12.10
CA GLU A 28 5.18 -18.78 -11.96
C GLU A 28 4.49 -18.44 -13.29
N GLY A 29 3.67 -19.33 -13.82
CA GLY A 29 2.86 -19.06 -15.02
C GLY A 29 1.96 -17.85 -14.80
N PRO A 30 1.30 -17.34 -15.87
CA PRO A 30 0.44 -16.16 -15.76
C PRO A 30 -0.60 -16.37 -14.66
N ARG A 31 -0.65 -15.40 -13.71
CA ARG A 31 -1.58 -15.43 -12.59
C ARG A 31 -3.00 -15.15 -13.09
N THR A 32 -3.96 -15.95 -12.64
CA THR A 32 -5.36 -15.62 -12.84
C THR A 32 -5.75 -14.49 -11.91
N LEU A 33 -6.12 -13.34 -12.48
CA LEU A 33 -6.66 -12.22 -11.70
C LEU A 33 -8.05 -12.58 -11.18
N PRO A 34 -8.38 -12.23 -9.92
CA PRO A 34 -9.72 -12.43 -9.38
C PRO A 34 -10.79 -11.72 -10.22
N ASP A 35 -11.94 -12.36 -10.39
CA ASP A 35 -13.12 -11.71 -11.00
C ASP A 35 -13.73 -10.74 -9.98
N ALA A 36 -13.75 -9.44 -10.33
CA ALA A 36 -14.29 -8.39 -9.47
C ALA A 36 -15.75 -8.03 -9.80
N LYS A 37 -16.57 -8.99 -10.21
CA LYS A 37 -18.01 -8.80 -10.44
C LYS A 37 -18.85 -8.75 -9.16
N THR A 38 -18.23 -9.02 -8.02
CA THR A 38 -18.84 -8.90 -6.68
C THR A 38 -18.04 -7.89 -5.86
N PRO A 39 -18.65 -7.25 -4.85
CA PRO A 39 -17.94 -6.35 -3.96
C PRO A 39 -16.70 -7.03 -3.35
N THR A 40 -15.53 -6.45 -3.58
CA THR A 40 -14.26 -7.05 -3.16
C THR A 40 -13.18 -6.01 -2.90
N ILE A 41 -12.34 -6.32 -1.90
CA ILE A 41 -11.04 -5.68 -1.67
C ILE A 41 -9.99 -6.66 -2.14
N MET A 42 -9.07 -6.25 -3.01
CA MET A 42 -7.95 -7.08 -3.47
C MET A 42 -6.62 -6.37 -3.18
N TYR A 43 -5.69 -7.10 -2.60
CA TYR A 43 -4.35 -6.61 -2.28
C TYR A 43 -3.43 -6.71 -3.50
N VAL A 44 -2.79 -5.61 -3.87
CA VAL A 44 -1.90 -5.56 -5.04
C VAL A 44 -0.44 -5.28 -4.70
N GLY A 45 -0.10 -5.21 -3.42
CA GLY A 45 1.27 -5.11 -2.91
C GLY A 45 1.49 -3.89 -2.01
N ASN A 46 2.39 -4.01 -1.04
CA ASN A 46 2.75 -3.02 -0.03
C ASN A 46 1.52 -2.41 0.69
N GLU A 47 1.07 -1.22 0.32
CA GLU A 47 -0.21 -0.63 0.73
C GLU A 47 -1.23 -0.59 -0.42
N GLY A 48 -0.88 -1.16 -1.57
CA GLY A 48 -1.72 -1.16 -2.74
C GLY A 48 -3.00 -1.97 -2.56
N VAL A 49 -4.16 -1.33 -2.72
CA VAL A 49 -5.47 -1.98 -2.64
C VAL A 49 -6.37 -1.57 -3.81
N PHE A 50 -7.05 -2.56 -4.37
CA PHE A 50 -8.11 -2.40 -5.35
C PHE A 50 -9.44 -2.68 -4.65
N ILE A 51 -10.37 -1.73 -4.69
CA ILE A 51 -11.69 -1.82 -4.04
C ILE A 51 -12.75 -1.70 -5.12
N SER A 52 -13.53 -2.75 -5.35
CA SER A 52 -14.59 -2.79 -6.36
C SER A 52 -15.96 -3.10 -5.75
N ASP A 53 -17.00 -2.41 -6.19
CA ASP A 53 -18.39 -2.73 -5.87
C ASP A 53 -19.01 -3.76 -6.83
N GLY A 54 -18.22 -4.33 -7.74
CA GLY A 54 -18.64 -5.26 -8.78
C GLY A 54 -18.86 -4.59 -10.15
N THR A 55 -18.93 -3.26 -10.21
CA THR A 55 -19.19 -2.48 -11.44
C THR A 55 -18.15 -1.38 -11.68
N LYS A 56 -17.64 -0.81 -10.63
CA LYS A 56 -16.63 0.27 -10.62
C LYS A 56 -15.68 0.06 -9.45
N ALA A 57 -14.50 0.66 -9.56
CA ALA A 57 -13.44 0.44 -8.58
C ALA A 57 -12.63 1.71 -8.29
N VAL A 58 -11.96 1.68 -7.13
CA VAL A 58 -10.89 2.57 -6.73
C VAL A 58 -9.60 1.76 -6.61
N LEU A 59 -8.50 2.31 -7.09
CA LEU A 59 -7.16 1.74 -6.89
C LEU A 59 -6.32 2.73 -6.10
N ILE A 60 -5.88 2.33 -4.91
CA ILE A 60 -5.06 3.14 -4.01
C ILE A 60 -3.66 2.54 -3.96
N ASP A 61 -2.62 3.34 -4.13
CA ASP A 61 -1.19 2.98 -4.02
C ASP A 61 -0.79 1.68 -4.75
N GLY A 62 -1.58 1.26 -5.77
CA GLY A 62 -1.36 -0.01 -6.47
C GLY A 62 -0.40 0.08 -7.65
N LEU A 63 -0.18 1.29 -8.19
CA LEU A 63 0.66 1.52 -9.37
C LEU A 63 2.08 1.92 -8.96
N HIS A 64 2.77 0.99 -8.32
CA HIS A 64 4.17 1.12 -7.95
C HIS A 64 5.01 0.00 -8.58
N ARG A 65 6.31 0.21 -8.69
CA ARG A 65 7.28 -0.76 -9.24
C ARG A 65 8.18 -1.27 -8.14
N ARG A 66 9.04 -2.24 -8.46
CA ARG A 66 10.03 -2.75 -7.51
C ARG A 66 10.89 -1.61 -6.97
N TYR A 67 10.78 -1.39 -5.66
CA TYR A 67 11.54 -0.37 -4.93
C TYR A 67 12.69 -0.99 -4.12
N GLY A 68 12.43 -2.14 -3.50
CA GLY A 68 13.42 -2.88 -2.73
C GLY A 68 12.84 -4.19 -2.19
N ASP A 69 13.70 -5.10 -1.73
CA ASP A 69 13.28 -6.44 -1.28
C ASP A 69 12.56 -6.43 0.08
N ALA A 70 12.47 -5.28 0.73
CA ALA A 70 11.71 -5.11 1.97
C ALA A 70 10.21 -4.89 1.71
N TYR A 71 9.82 -4.63 0.46
CA TYR A 71 8.46 -4.29 0.07
C TYR A 71 7.87 -5.34 -0.86
N LEU A 72 6.59 -5.65 -0.69
CA LEU A 72 5.87 -6.49 -1.63
C LEU A 72 5.35 -5.62 -2.78
N PHE A 73 5.70 -5.96 -4.00
CA PHE A 73 5.33 -5.21 -5.19
C PHE A 73 4.60 -6.11 -6.19
N PRO A 74 3.72 -5.53 -7.04
CA PRO A 74 3.03 -6.31 -8.04
C PRO A 74 4.03 -6.94 -9.02
N PRO A 75 3.90 -8.23 -9.33
CA PRO A 75 4.74 -8.87 -10.34
C PRO A 75 4.43 -8.30 -11.73
N ALA A 76 5.35 -8.50 -12.67
CA ALA A 76 5.31 -7.84 -13.97
C ALA A 76 4.03 -8.07 -14.76
N ASP A 77 3.42 -9.25 -14.68
CA ASP A 77 2.15 -9.59 -15.32
C ASP A 77 0.96 -8.83 -14.71
N VAL A 78 0.91 -8.72 -13.37
CA VAL A 78 -0.13 -7.95 -12.66
C VAL A 78 0.05 -6.46 -12.88
N LEU A 79 1.28 -5.95 -12.77
CA LEU A 79 1.58 -4.54 -13.05
C LEU A 79 1.21 -4.17 -14.48
N SER A 80 1.58 -5.02 -15.45
CA SER A 80 1.22 -4.81 -16.86
C SER A 80 -0.30 -4.82 -17.07
N ALA A 81 -1.04 -5.67 -16.36
CA ALA A 81 -2.50 -5.67 -16.43
C ALA A 81 -3.10 -4.38 -15.84
N MET A 82 -2.54 -3.86 -14.73
CA MET A 82 -2.94 -2.57 -14.16
C MET A 82 -2.60 -1.41 -15.09
N GLU A 83 -1.38 -1.33 -15.63
CA GLU A 83 -0.95 -0.27 -16.56
C GLU A 83 -1.78 -0.27 -17.86
N GLN A 84 -2.17 -1.44 -18.35
CA GLN A 84 -2.99 -1.61 -19.55
C GLN A 84 -4.50 -1.56 -19.27
N ALA A 85 -4.90 -1.31 -18.03
CA ALA A 85 -6.29 -1.33 -17.58
C ALA A 85 -7.05 -2.58 -18.06
N LYS A 86 -6.42 -3.75 -18.02
CA LYS A 86 -7.09 -5.01 -18.31
C LYS A 86 -8.03 -5.41 -17.16
N PRO A 87 -9.08 -6.18 -17.42
CA PRO A 87 -9.95 -6.64 -16.35
C PRO A 87 -9.17 -7.33 -15.22
N PRO A 88 -9.52 -7.03 -13.94
CA PRO A 88 -10.63 -6.19 -13.47
C PRO A 88 -10.29 -4.68 -13.39
N PHE A 89 -9.09 -4.26 -13.74
CA PHE A 89 -8.61 -2.89 -13.56
C PHE A 89 -9.24 -1.88 -14.54
N ASP A 90 -9.95 -2.33 -15.58
CA ASP A 90 -10.79 -1.51 -16.46
C ASP A 90 -12.04 -0.93 -15.75
N GLN A 91 -12.37 -1.45 -14.56
CA GLN A 91 -13.42 -0.92 -13.70
C GLN A 91 -12.99 0.34 -12.93
N VAL A 92 -11.69 0.63 -12.82
CA VAL A 92 -11.18 1.77 -12.04
C VAL A 92 -11.76 3.07 -12.58
N ARG A 93 -12.33 3.88 -11.69
CA ARG A 93 -12.83 5.23 -11.91
C ARG A 93 -11.99 6.27 -11.22
N VAL A 94 -11.38 5.89 -10.09
CA VAL A 94 -10.54 6.78 -9.29
C VAL A 94 -9.24 6.07 -8.94
N LEU A 95 -8.14 6.70 -9.29
CA LEU A 95 -6.80 6.38 -8.80
C LEU A 95 -6.47 7.31 -7.64
N LEU A 96 -5.89 6.76 -6.59
CA LEU A 96 -5.43 7.50 -5.42
C LEU A 96 -3.98 7.14 -5.13
N VAL A 97 -3.21 8.13 -4.72
CA VAL A 97 -1.81 7.96 -4.30
C VAL A 97 -1.61 8.71 -2.99
N SER A 98 -1.20 8.00 -1.95
CA SER A 98 -0.97 8.60 -0.64
C SER A 98 0.22 9.54 -0.63
N HIS A 99 1.37 9.10 -1.13
CA HIS A 99 2.60 9.89 -1.17
C HIS A 99 3.58 9.43 -2.26
N VAL A 100 4.74 10.11 -2.38
CA VAL A 100 5.67 9.95 -3.53
C VAL A 100 6.73 8.85 -3.37
N HIS A 101 6.76 8.08 -2.28
CA HIS A 101 7.73 6.99 -2.17
C HIS A 101 7.51 5.91 -3.24
N GLY A 102 8.61 5.31 -3.71
CA GLY A 102 8.59 4.38 -4.84
C GLY A 102 7.88 3.05 -4.58
N ASP A 103 7.60 2.72 -3.33
CA ASP A 103 6.82 1.56 -2.90
C ASP A 103 5.30 1.85 -2.80
N HIS A 104 4.86 3.09 -3.09
CA HIS A 104 3.46 3.51 -3.19
C HIS A 104 3.11 4.06 -4.57
N PHE A 105 4.09 4.63 -5.28
CA PHE A 105 3.85 5.41 -6.46
C PHE A 105 4.94 5.25 -7.52
N HIS A 106 4.53 5.04 -8.78
CA HIS A 106 5.39 5.18 -9.94
C HIS A 106 4.70 6.02 -11.00
N PRO A 107 5.20 7.23 -11.32
CA PRO A 107 4.52 8.21 -12.16
C PRO A 107 4.21 7.69 -13.57
N GLU A 108 5.13 6.95 -14.20
CA GLU A 108 4.88 6.36 -15.52
C GLU A 108 3.78 5.29 -15.48
N SER A 109 3.74 4.44 -14.45
CA SER A 109 2.70 3.41 -14.32
C SER A 109 1.31 4.02 -14.15
N VAL A 110 1.20 5.10 -13.37
CA VAL A 110 -0.05 5.87 -13.24
C VAL A 110 -0.44 6.52 -14.56
N GLY A 111 0.51 7.14 -15.27
CA GLY A 111 0.30 7.73 -16.59
C GLY A 111 -0.19 6.71 -17.63
N LEU A 112 0.42 5.52 -17.66
CA LEU A 112 0.02 4.41 -18.53
C LEU A 112 -1.39 3.93 -18.23
N HIS A 113 -1.74 3.75 -16.95
CA HIS A 113 -3.11 3.37 -16.58
C HIS A 113 -4.12 4.43 -17.05
N LEU A 114 -3.86 5.70 -16.77
CA LEU A 114 -4.74 6.79 -17.23
C LEU A 114 -4.87 6.80 -18.75
N LYS A 115 -3.79 6.60 -19.50
CA LYS A 115 -3.83 6.54 -20.96
C LYS A 115 -4.72 5.41 -21.47
N ASN A 116 -4.60 4.24 -20.87
CA ASN A 116 -5.32 3.04 -21.28
C ASN A 116 -6.73 2.92 -20.68
N ASN A 117 -7.06 3.70 -19.65
CA ASN A 117 -8.37 3.78 -19.03
C ASN A 117 -8.94 5.21 -19.10
N PRO A 118 -9.62 5.58 -20.17
CA PRO A 118 -10.18 6.94 -20.32
C PRO A 118 -11.30 7.26 -19.32
N LYS A 119 -11.78 6.26 -18.57
CA LYS A 119 -12.82 6.43 -17.55
C LYS A 119 -12.26 6.81 -16.18
N ALA A 120 -10.95 6.63 -15.95
CA ALA A 120 -10.32 6.88 -14.66
C ALA A 120 -9.82 8.31 -14.53
N ASP A 121 -9.99 8.90 -13.36
CA ASP A 121 -9.26 10.08 -12.92
C ASP A 121 -8.23 9.70 -11.85
N LEU A 122 -7.10 10.38 -11.86
CA LEU A 122 -6.21 10.44 -10.72
C LEU A 122 -6.63 11.61 -9.83
N VAL A 123 -6.86 11.33 -8.56
CA VAL A 123 -7.13 12.36 -7.54
C VAL A 123 -5.94 12.42 -6.59
N THR A 124 -5.22 13.53 -6.59
CA THR A 124 -3.91 13.64 -5.94
C THR A 124 -3.58 15.08 -5.55
N ASP A 125 -2.38 15.31 -5.01
CA ASP A 125 -1.88 16.66 -4.73
C ASP A 125 -0.86 17.16 -5.78
N ALA A 126 -0.49 18.43 -5.67
CA ALA A 126 0.45 19.09 -6.57
C ALA A 126 1.83 18.39 -6.62
N GLN A 127 2.29 17.76 -5.54
CA GLN A 127 3.59 17.08 -5.52
C GLN A 127 3.61 15.89 -6.48
N LYS A 128 2.59 15.04 -6.41
CA LYS A 128 2.47 13.84 -7.27
C LYS A 128 2.08 14.22 -8.70
N ALA A 129 1.22 15.23 -8.88
CA ALA A 129 0.87 15.76 -10.19
C ALA A 129 2.11 16.29 -10.94
N ALA A 130 2.96 17.06 -10.25
CA ALA A 130 4.22 17.55 -10.81
C ALA A 130 5.21 16.42 -11.12
N ASP A 131 5.21 15.34 -10.33
CA ASP A 131 6.07 14.19 -10.58
C ASP A 131 5.64 13.41 -11.83
N ILE A 132 4.34 13.24 -12.06
CA ILE A 132 3.80 12.67 -13.29
C ILE A 132 4.15 13.57 -14.49
N ALA A 133 3.95 14.88 -14.39
CA ALA A 133 4.27 15.81 -15.46
C ALA A 133 5.75 15.77 -15.86
N ARG A 134 6.63 15.49 -14.92
CA ARG A 134 8.09 15.41 -15.12
C ARG A 134 8.54 14.07 -15.68
N ASN A 135 7.94 12.97 -15.23
CA ASN A 135 8.45 11.63 -15.42
C ASN A 135 7.59 10.72 -16.31
N TYR A 136 6.41 11.18 -16.74
CA TYR A 136 5.61 10.49 -17.75
C TYR A 136 5.63 11.26 -19.07
N PRO A 137 6.30 10.75 -20.11
CA PRO A 137 6.53 11.51 -21.36
C PRO A 137 5.26 11.96 -22.10
N ASP A 138 4.17 11.19 -21.97
CA ASP A 138 2.89 11.49 -22.63
C ASP A 138 1.85 12.12 -21.67
N HIS A 139 2.34 12.84 -20.66
CA HIS A 139 1.51 13.39 -19.59
C HIS A 139 0.40 14.33 -20.10
N GLU A 140 0.65 15.09 -21.21
CA GLU A 140 -0.36 15.99 -21.80
C GLU A 140 -1.62 15.24 -22.23
N SER A 141 -1.49 13.98 -22.66
CA SER A 141 -2.64 13.14 -23.07
C SER A 141 -3.56 12.76 -21.91
N VAL A 142 -3.07 12.85 -20.68
CA VAL A 142 -3.82 12.46 -19.46
C VAL A 142 -4.08 13.63 -18.51
N ARG A 143 -3.51 14.81 -18.77
CA ARG A 143 -3.54 15.98 -17.90
C ARG A 143 -4.95 16.38 -17.43
N SER A 144 -5.94 16.34 -18.31
CA SER A 144 -7.33 16.70 -17.98
C SER A 144 -7.98 15.76 -16.96
N ARG A 145 -7.39 14.59 -16.71
CA ARG A 145 -7.85 13.58 -15.77
C ARG A 145 -6.99 13.49 -14.52
N VAL A 146 -6.04 14.39 -14.35
CA VAL A 146 -5.31 14.59 -13.08
C VAL A 146 -6.03 15.69 -12.32
N GLN A 147 -6.76 15.30 -11.30
CA GLN A 147 -7.52 16.18 -10.41
C GLN A 147 -6.66 16.54 -9.21
N GLU A 148 -6.16 17.76 -9.20
CA GLU A 148 -5.21 18.22 -8.19
C GLU A 148 -5.94 18.89 -7.03
N PHE A 149 -5.77 18.31 -5.82
CA PHE A 149 -6.22 18.85 -4.55
C PHE A 149 -5.09 18.75 -3.53
N THR A 150 -4.64 19.86 -3.01
CA THR A 150 -3.56 19.91 -2.01
C THR A 150 -4.12 20.41 -0.67
N PRO A 151 -4.82 19.54 0.10
CA PRO A 151 -5.27 19.95 1.42
C PRO A 151 -4.08 20.25 2.31
N GLU A 152 -4.15 21.38 2.99
CA GLU A 152 -3.18 21.69 4.03
C GLU A 152 -3.27 20.67 5.18
N TRP A 153 -2.21 20.56 5.96
CA TRP A 153 -2.23 19.70 7.13
C TRP A 153 -3.44 20.01 8.04
N LYS A 154 -4.12 18.95 8.48
CA LYS A 154 -5.36 19.01 9.28
C LYS A 154 -6.58 19.56 8.54
N THR A 155 -6.52 19.70 7.21
CA THR A 155 -7.69 20.06 6.40
C THR A 155 -8.09 18.89 5.49
N ALA A 156 -9.29 18.98 4.94
CA ALA A 156 -9.80 17.96 4.03
C ALA A 156 -10.55 18.59 2.86
N VAL A 157 -10.47 17.94 1.71
CA VAL A 157 -11.27 18.26 0.53
C VAL A 157 -12.03 17.01 0.07
N THR A 158 -13.13 17.20 -0.63
CA THR A 158 -13.94 16.10 -1.16
C THR A 158 -13.96 16.12 -2.67
N TYR A 159 -13.85 14.94 -3.27
CA TYR A 159 -14.02 14.68 -4.69
C TYR A 159 -15.09 13.61 -4.89
N GLU A 160 -15.89 13.75 -5.95
CA GLU A 160 -16.94 12.78 -6.28
C GLU A 160 -16.91 12.46 -7.77
N ARG A 161 -17.01 11.16 -8.09
CA ARG A 161 -17.09 10.67 -9.47
C ARG A 161 -17.87 9.36 -9.55
N ASP A 162 -18.82 9.25 -10.45
CA ASP A 162 -19.57 8.02 -10.74
C ASP A 162 -20.18 7.36 -9.47
N GLY A 163 -20.59 8.17 -8.47
CA GLY A 163 -21.08 7.71 -7.19
C GLY A 163 -20.01 7.12 -6.27
N ILE A 164 -18.73 7.35 -6.57
CA ILE A 164 -17.62 7.17 -5.64
C ILE A 164 -17.34 8.53 -5.01
N ARG A 165 -17.25 8.56 -3.68
CA ARG A 165 -16.88 9.76 -2.93
C ARG A 165 -15.54 9.53 -2.25
N VAL A 166 -14.63 10.48 -2.42
CA VAL A 166 -13.30 10.46 -1.79
C VAL A 166 -13.11 11.73 -0.98
N ARG A 167 -12.80 11.58 0.29
CA ARG A 167 -12.36 12.68 1.14
C ARG A 167 -10.86 12.55 1.33
N LEU A 168 -10.10 13.54 0.82
CA LEU A 168 -8.65 13.62 0.93
C LEU A 168 -8.29 14.40 2.18
N LEU A 169 -7.49 13.82 3.04
CA LEU A 169 -7.05 14.39 4.31
C LEU A 169 -5.58 14.78 4.20
N GLY A 170 -5.25 16.04 4.47
CA GLY A 170 -3.87 16.50 4.56
C GLY A 170 -3.23 16.01 5.86
N MET A 171 -2.38 14.98 5.76
CA MET A 171 -1.70 14.34 6.89
C MET A 171 -0.18 14.48 6.76
N LYS A 172 0.52 14.52 7.89
CA LYS A 172 1.99 14.42 7.87
C LYS A 172 2.42 13.00 7.61
N HIS A 173 3.47 12.82 6.82
CA HIS A 173 4.19 11.56 6.69
C HIS A 173 4.97 11.24 7.97
N GLY A 174 5.08 9.97 8.32
CA GLY A 174 5.89 9.53 9.44
C GLY A 174 7.37 9.87 9.28
N SER A 175 8.03 10.18 10.41
CA SER A 175 9.42 10.61 10.48
C SER A 175 9.71 12.03 9.98
N ASP A 176 10.36 12.82 10.83
CA ASP A 176 10.83 14.19 10.50
C ASP A 176 11.77 14.25 9.30
N ARG A 177 12.43 13.14 8.98
CA ARG A 177 13.28 13.00 7.78
C ARG A 177 12.50 13.27 6.50
N PHE A 178 11.20 13.00 6.49
CA PHE A 178 10.32 13.09 5.33
C PHE A 178 9.34 14.26 5.41
N TRP A 179 9.65 15.30 6.19
CA TRP A 179 8.80 16.49 6.41
C TRP A 179 8.31 17.16 5.12
N TRP A 180 9.06 17.02 4.02
CA TRP A 180 8.75 17.60 2.71
C TRP A 180 7.77 16.74 1.88
N ILE A 181 7.51 15.50 2.31
CA ILE A 181 6.59 14.59 1.62
C ILE A 181 5.16 14.94 2.01
N LYS A 182 4.34 15.22 1.00
CA LYS A 182 2.91 15.38 1.18
C LYS A 182 2.27 14.00 1.24
N ASN A 183 1.71 13.67 2.41
CA ASN A 183 0.95 12.43 2.60
C ASN A 183 -0.54 12.73 2.66
N LEU A 184 -1.33 11.97 1.93
CA LEU A 184 -2.79 12.05 1.91
C LEU A 184 -3.41 10.82 2.56
N GLY A 185 -4.30 11.06 3.51
CA GLY A 185 -5.26 10.06 3.93
C GLY A 185 -6.48 10.09 2.99
N HIS A 186 -7.06 8.93 2.70
CA HIS A 186 -8.20 8.79 1.81
C HIS A 186 -9.35 8.08 2.51
N ILE A 187 -10.50 8.76 2.71
CA ILE A 187 -11.75 8.09 3.07
C ILE A 187 -12.52 7.90 1.76
N VAL A 188 -12.69 6.65 1.36
CA VAL A 188 -13.37 6.27 0.12
C VAL A 188 -14.72 5.68 0.44
N GLU A 189 -15.79 6.21 -0.17
CA GLU A 189 -17.14 5.65 -0.10
C GLU A 189 -17.49 5.04 -1.46
N ILE A 190 -17.67 3.72 -1.49
CA ILE A 190 -18.04 2.94 -2.67
C ILE A 190 -18.87 1.72 -2.24
N GLY A 191 -19.89 1.35 -3.03
CA GLY A 191 -20.75 0.20 -2.71
C GLY A 191 -21.48 0.30 -1.36
N GLY A 192 -21.72 1.52 -0.86
CA GLY A 192 -22.35 1.78 0.43
C GLY A 192 -21.46 1.51 1.64
N LYS A 193 -20.13 1.35 1.43
CA LYS A 193 -19.14 1.15 2.47
C LYS A 193 -18.10 2.25 2.46
N LYS A 194 -17.50 2.51 3.62
CA LYS A 194 -16.41 3.47 3.81
C LYS A 194 -15.10 2.78 4.15
N PHE A 195 -14.09 3.11 3.38
CA PHE A 195 -12.72 2.60 3.52
C PHE A 195 -11.80 3.74 3.88
N PHE A 196 -10.89 3.51 4.81
CA PHE A 196 -9.88 4.49 5.18
C PHE A 196 -8.47 3.93 4.93
N HIS A 197 -7.73 4.63 4.09
CA HIS A 197 -6.32 4.38 3.79
C HIS A 197 -5.56 5.68 4.09
N PHE A 198 -4.49 5.63 4.87
CA PHE A 198 -3.80 6.84 5.30
C PHE A 198 -2.30 6.87 4.97
N GLY A 199 -1.86 5.92 4.12
CA GLY A 199 -0.46 5.82 3.71
C GLY A 199 0.46 5.73 4.93
N ASP A 200 1.68 6.23 4.78
CA ASP A 200 2.69 6.28 5.83
C ASP A 200 2.51 7.48 6.77
N ALA A 201 1.27 7.71 7.22
CA ALA A 201 0.98 8.83 8.11
C ALA A 201 1.78 8.74 9.42
N ASP A 202 2.21 9.90 9.92
CA ASP A 202 2.86 10.01 11.22
C ASP A 202 1.95 9.55 12.36
N MET A 203 2.47 8.66 13.21
CA MET A 203 1.74 8.01 14.30
C MET A 203 1.61 8.93 15.52
N THR A 204 0.97 10.09 15.34
CA THR A 204 0.74 11.06 16.40
C THR A 204 -0.74 11.39 16.54
N ASP A 205 -1.19 11.63 17.76
CA ASP A 205 -2.58 12.06 18.03
C ASP A 205 -2.96 13.29 17.21
N GLU A 206 -2.05 14.22 17.08
CA GLU A 206 -2.24 15.48 16.38
C GLU A 206 -2.57 15.30 14.88
N ASN A 207 -2.02 14.23 14.27
CA ASN A 207 -2.24 13.93 12.86
C ASN A 207 -3.64 13.37 12.56
N PHE A 208 -4.31 12.78 13.54
CA PHE A 208 -5.64 12.17 13.39
C PHE A 208 -6.77 12.98 14.01
N ALA A 209 -6.50 13.69 15.11
CA ALA A 209 -7.54 14.35 15.91
C ALA A 209 -8.36 15.41 15.15
N ALA A 210 -7.79 16.03 14.12
CA ALA A 210 -8.44 17.08 13.35
C ALA A 210 -9.62 16.62 12.51
N PHE A 211 -9.76 15.31 12.23
CA PHE A 211 -10.68 14.82 11.20
C PHE A 211 -11.97 14.22 11.72
N ASN A 212 -12.13 14.06 13.04
CA ASN A 212 -13.30 13.43 13.67
C ASN A 212 -13.68 12.10 12.98
N LEU A 213 -12.68 11.21 12.77
CA LEU A 213 -12.84 9.96 12.02
C LEU A 213 -13.91 9.01 12.61
N PRO A 214 -14.14 8.94 13.95
CA PRO A 214 -15.22 8.12 14.50
C PRO A 214 -16.62 8.48 13.95
N ALA A 215 -16.85 9.77 13.62
CA ALA A 215 -18.11 10.22 13.02
C ALA A 215 -18.29 9.73 11.56
N GLU A 216 -17.19 9.39 10.87
CA GLU A 216 -17.24 8.84 9.51
C GLU A 216 -17.82 7.43 9.44
N LYS A 217 -17.82 6.68 10.55
CA LYS A 217 -18.31 5.29 10.58
C LYS A 217 -17.60 4.38 9.58
N ILE A 218 -16.26 4.41 9.58
CA ILE A 218 -15.40 3.66 8.69
C ILE A 218 -15.69 2.15 8.82
N ASP A 219 -15.99 1.49 7.70
CA ASP A 219 -16.23 0.05 7.67
C ASP A 219 -14.91 -0.74 7.73
N VAL A 220 -13.91 -0.32 6.94
CA VAL A 220 -12.59 -0.96 6.89
C VAL A 220 -11.50 0.09 6.90
N ALA A 221 -10.51 -0.05 7.80
CA ALA A 221 -9.27 0.72 7.76
C ALA A 221 -8.10 -0.16 7.32
N PHE A 222 -7.34 0.31 6.31
CA PHE A 222 -6.04 -0.24 5.95
C PHE A 222 -4.99 0.43 6.81
N VAL A 223 -4.33 -0.34 7.66
CA VAL A 223 -3.48 0.17 8.72
C VAL A 223 -2.06 -0.35 8.53
N PRO A 224 -1.04 0.51 8.36
CA PRO A 224 0.35 0.08 8.35
C PRO A 224 0.65 -0.78 9.59
N TYR A 225 1.25 -1.95 9.39
CA TYR A 225 1.37 -2.96 10.44
C TYR A 225 2.09 -2.46 11.70
N TRP A 226 3.02 -1.51 11.58
CA TRP A 226 3.73 -0.94 12.74
C TRP A 226 2.82 -0.16 13.70
N PHE A 227 1.69 0.41 13.23
CA PHE A 227 0.67 0.96 14.13
C PHE A 227 0.12 -0.11 15.07
N LEU A 228 -0.12 -1.31 14.53
CA LEU A 228 -0.69 -2.41 15.31
C LEU A 228 0.33 -3.08 16.23
N LEU A 229 1.63 -2.91 15.95
CA LEU A 229 2.70 -3.40 16.81
C LEU A 229 3.01 -2.46 17.98
N SER A 230 2.66 -1.17 17.92
CA SER A 230 2.91 -0.19 18.96
C SER A 230 1.67 0.07 19.84
N ASP A 231 1.87 0.41 21.12
CA ASP A 231 0.76 0.77 22.01
C ASP A 231 0.05 2.04 21.56
N GLU A 232 0.82 3.04 21.14
CA GLU A 232 0.29 4.32 20.65
C GLU A 232 -0.51 4.12 19.36
N GLY A 233 0.01 3.39 18.38
CA GLY A 233 -0.71 3.13 17.14
C GLY A 233 -2.02 2.37 17.39
N ARG A 234 -2.02 1.36 18.28
CA ARG A 234 -3.26 0.66 18.65
C ARG A 234 -4.26 1.57 19.35
N ARG A 235 -3.78 2.50 20.18
CA ARG A 235 -4.61 3.53 20.81
C ARG A 235 -5.26 4.43 19.74
N LEU A 236 -4.46 4.95 18.80
CA LEU A 236 -4.96 5.78 17.70
C LEU A 236 -6.01 5.05 16.86
N VAL A 237 -5.77 3.80 16.52
CA VAL A 237 -6.75 3.00 15.76
C VAL A 237 -8.07 2.85 16.53
N ARG A 238 -8.01 2.57 17.84
CA ARG A 238 -9.22 2.36 18.65
C ARG A 238 -9.97 3.65 19.00
N GLU A 239 -9.25 4.76 19.24
CA GLU A 239 -9.84 5.97 19.82
C GLU A 239 -10.00 7.09 18.79
N ARG A 240 -9.14 7.16 17.77
CA ARG A 240 -9.16 8.23 16.77
C ARG A 240 -9.75 7.81 15.43
N ILE A 241 -9.60 6.54 15.05
CA ILE A 241 -10.15 6.03 13.78
C ILE A 241 -11.47 5.29 14.03
N GLU A 242 -11.49 4.39 14.99
CA GLU A 242 -12.67 3.61 15.42
C GLU A 242 -13.34 2.85 14.26
N PRO A 243 -12.58 2.08 13.44
CA PRO A 243 -13.13 1.37 12.32
C PRO A 243 -13.83 0.08 12.76
N LYS A 244 -14.83 -0.41 11.98
CA LYS A 244 -15.47 -1.70 12.24
C LYS A 244 -14.53 -2.88 12.00
N SER A 245 -13.63 -2.76 11.02
CA SER A 245 -12.65 -3.78 10.68
C SER A 245 -11.30 -3.15 10.35
N VAL A 246 -10.22 -3.88 10.65
CA VAL A 246 -8.84 -3.46 10.40
C VAL A 246 -8.18 -4.52 9.53
N ILE A 247 -7.51 -4.07 8.47
CA ILE A 247 -6.62 -4.90 7.65
C ILE A 247 -5.22 -4.29 7.73
N ALA A 248 -4.27 -5.05 8.27
CA ALA A 248 -2.86 -4.67 8.30
C ALA A 248 -2.26 -4.74 6.88
N VAL A 249 -1.54 -3.70 6.50
CA VAL A 249 -0.84 -3.56 5.22
C VAL A 249 0.62 -3.19 5.46
N HIS A 250 1.41 -3.03 4.40
CA HIS A 250 2.83 -2.67 4.44
C HIS A 250 3.72 -3.72 5.14
N ILE A 251 3.26 -4.96 5.25
CA ILE A 251 4.04 -6.03 5.88
C ILE A 251 5.14 -6.48 4.92
N SER A 252 6.39 -6.47 5.41
CA SER A 252 7.52 -6.91 4.61
C SER A 252 7.41 -8.38 4.21
N PRO A 253 7.66 -8.76 2.95
CA PRO A 253 7.66 -10.16 2.53
C PRO A 253 8.74 -11.01 3.24
N ARG A 254 9.75 -10.37 3.83
CA ARG A 254 10.81 -11.04 4.61
C ARG A 254 10.35 -11.49 5.99
N THR A 255 9.34 -10.82 6.53
CA THR A 255 8.84 -11.01 7.89
C THR A 255 7.32 -11.21 7.92
N ALA A 256 6.72 -11.60 6.77
CA ALA A 256 5.27 -11.64 6.60
C ALA A 256 4.57 -12.51 7.65
N ASP A 257 5.01 -13.73 7.87
CA ASP A 257 4.36 -14.64 8.81
C ASP A 257 4.54 -14.21 10.28
N PRO A 258 5.76 -13.90 10.78
CA PRO A 258 5.92 -13.44 12.15
C PRO A 258 5.26 -12.10 12.43
N ASP A 259 5.30 -11.14 11.49
CA ASP A 259 4.66 -9.84 11.68
C ASP A 259 3.13 -9.95 11.67
N ALA A 260 2.55 -10.72 10.75
CA ALA A 260 1.11 -10.97 10.74
C ALA A 260 0.64 -11.70 12.01
N ALA A 261 1.40 -12.68 12.49
CA ALA A 261 1.12 -13.38 13.75
C ALA A 261 1.19 -12.41 14.95
N ARG A 262 2.18 -11.50 14.95
CA ARG A 262 2.35 -10.50 16.00
C ARG A 262 1.22 -9.46 15.98
N VAL A 263 0.81 -8.99 14.81
CA VAL A 263 -0.36 -8.13 14.64
C VAL A 263 -1.59 -8.80 15.25
N LYS A 264 -1.86 -10.05 14.87
CA LYS A 264 -3.02 -10.80 15.37
C LYS A 264 -3.00 -11.03 16.88
N GLN A 265 -1.82 -11.20 17.46
CA GLN A 265 -1.65 -11.31 18.91
C GLN A 265 -1.96 -10.01 19.64
N LEU A 266 -1.47 -8.86 19.11
CA LEU A 266 -1.58 -7.55 19.77
C LEU A 266 -2.89 -6.83 19.45
N TYR A 267 -3.51 -7.14 18.30
CA TYR A 267 -4.80 -6.61 17.87
C TYR A 267 -5.68 -7.75 17.32
N PRO A 268 -6.31 -8.57 18.17
CA PRO A 268 -6.99 -9.81 17.76
C PRO A 268 -8.07 -9.67 16.71
N GLY A 269 -8.67 -8.46 16.56
CA GLY A 269 -9.68 -8.16 15.53
C GLY A 269 -9.12 -7.78 14.16
N ALA A 270 -7.78 -7.66 14.00
CA ALA A 270 -7.19 -7.33 12.72
C ALA A 270 -7.03 -8.56 11.82
N ASP A 271 -7.31 -8.37 10.53
CA ASP A 271 -6.80 -9.21 9.44
C ASP A 271 -5.47 -8.63 8.91
N ALA A 272 -4.78 -9.34 8.03
CA ALA A 272 -3.53 -8.90 7.43
C ALA A 272 -3.42 -9.36 5.97
N PHE A 273 -2.94 -8.47 5.12
CA PHE A 273 -2.53 -8.82 3.77
C PHE A 273 -1.03 -9.15 3.75
N THR A 274 -0.71 -10.38 3.34
CA THR A 274 0.66 -10.88 3.26
C THR A 274 1.03 -11.44 1.90
N ARG A 275 0.04 -11.73 1.06
CA ARG A 275 0.24 -12.33 -0.27
C ARG A 275 -0.53 -11.54 -1.32
N LEU A 276 0.11 -11.36 -2.47
CA LEU A 276 -0.49 -10.69 -3.62
C LEU A 276 -1.80 -11.36 -4.06
N LEU A 277 -2.75 -10.53 -4.51
CA LEU A 277 -4.07 -10.93 -5.00
C LEU A 277 -4.97 -11.60 -3.95
N GLU A 278 -4.57 -11.57 -2.66
CA GLU A 278 -5.53 -11.91 -1.60
C GLU A 278 -6.73 -10.98 -1.69
N SER A 279 -7.91 -11.56 -1.53
CA SER A 279 -9.18 -10.81 -1.64
C SER A 279 -10.06 -11.02 -0.43
N ARG A 280 -10.87 -10.01 -0.12
CA ARG A 280 -11.89 -10.04 0.93
C ARG A 280 -13.20 -9.48 0.36
N PRO A 281 -14.33 -10.11 0.61
CA PRO A 281 -15.64 -9.50 0.33
C PRO A 281 -15.93 -8.36 1.33
N PHE A 282 -16.84 -7.45 0.99
CA PHE A 282 -17.33 -6.40 1.89
C PHE A 282 -18.83 -6.07 1.72
#